data_c17af81a345089ba0abeb0d71a9dda44
#
_entry.id   c17af81a345089ba0abeb0d71a9dda44
#
_cell.length_a   1.000
_cell.length_b   1.000
_cell.length_c   1.000
_cell.angle_alpha   90.00
_cell.angle_beta   90.00
_cell.angle_gamma   90.00
#
_symmetry.space_group_name_H-M   'P 1'
#
loop_
_entity.id
_entity.type
_entity.pdbx_description
1 polymer ?
#
loop_
_entity_poly.entity_id
_entity_poly.type
_entity_poly.pdbx_seq_one_letter_code
_entity_poly.pdbx_strand_id
1 'polypeptide(L)'
;IRTPGGAAGQIVGGVTQLYDMMATCFELAGVTARHTHFARCLVPQLDGTPGDPHRAGFVEGGYNVHEPECFENLPLKPEHIYYPKIRLQNEQPETITRATMMRTTECKLVLRPDGVSEFYDLQRDPRELENVFGHHTYAARQAAMQQAVLDWNIRTSDVTPHGLKDERDMPRDKLRVLAPQKT
;
A
#
# COMPACT_ATOMS: atom_id res chain seq x y z
N ILE A 1 0.41 9.08 -15.96
CA ILE A 1 0.03 10.49 -15.73
C ILE A 1 0.39 11.28 -16.99
N ARG A 2 -0.49 12.16 -17.41
CA ARG A 2 -0.24 13.09 -18.52
C ARG A 2 -0.49 14.51 -18.02
N THR A 3 0.51 15.38 -18.17
CA THR A 3 0.43 16.79 -17.80
C THR A 3 0.66 17.68 -19.03
N PRO A 4 0.07 18.88 -19.11
CA PRO A 4 0.41 19.84 -20.14
C PRO A 4 1.91 20.18 -20.09
N GLY A 5 2.60 20.05 -21.23
CA GLY A 5 4.06 20.28 -21.30
C GLY A 5 4.95 19.20 -20.70
N GLY A 6 4.39 18.17 -20.10
CA GLY A 6 5.16 17.06 -19.55
C GLY A 6 5.73 16.14 -20.63
N ALA A 7 6.81 15.43 -20.29
CA ALA A 7 7.44 14.47 -21.19
C ALA A 7 6.49 13.30 -21.52
N ALA A 8 6.47 12.88 -22.77
CA ALA A 8 5.65 11.77 -23.24
C ALA A 8 6.43 10.46 -23.25
N GLY A 9 5.75 9.33 -22.98
CA GLY A 9 6.31 7.98 -23.14
C GLY A 9 7.35 7.59 -22.10
N GLN A 10 7.49 8.32 -21.00
CA GLN A 10 8.40 7.95 -19.92
C GLN A 10 7.87 6.77 -19.10
N ILE A 11 8.77 5.85 -18.78
CA ILE A 11 8.55 4.77 -17.81
C ILE A 11 9.52 5.00 -16.66
N VAL A 12 8.99 5.24 -15.47
CA VAL A 12 9.77 5.43 -14.25
C VAL A 12 9.65 4.19 -13.38
N GLY A 13 10.79 3.55 -13.08
CA GLY A 13 10.85 2.43 -12.16
C GLY A 13 10.62 2.87 -10.71
N GLY A 14 10.27 1.91 -9.86
CA GLY A 14 10.03 2.13 -8.43
C GLY A 14 8.59 1.82 -8.03
N VAL A 15 8.39 1.65 -6.73
CA VAL A 15 7.08 1.38 -6.15
C VAL A 15 6.33 2.70 -5.99
N THR A 16 5.11 2.76 -6.51
CA THR A 16 4.16 3.85 -6.28
C THR A 16 2.87 3.29 -5.67
N GLN A 17 2.12 4.12 -4.98
CA GLN A 17 0.83 3.75 -4.41
C GLN A 17 -0.28 4.62 -5.00
N LEU A 18 -1.48 4.08 -5.07
CA LEU A 18 -2.59 4.77 -5.74
C LEU A 18 -2.89 6.13 -5.09
N TYR A 19 -2.76 6.24 -3.77
CA TYR A 19 -2.99 7.49 -3.06
C TYR A 19 -1.92 8.57 -3.34
N ASP A 20 -0.77 8.24 -3.96
CA ASP A 20 0.21 9.22 -4.41
C ASP A 20 -0.36 10.14 -5.49
N MET A 21 -1.38 9.67 -6.21
CA MET A 21 -2.11 10.50 -7.16
C MET A 21 -2.74 11.73 -6.50
N MET A 22 -3.23 11.59 -5.26
CA MET A 22 -3.82 12.71 -4.51
C MET A 22 -2.77 13.80 -4.26
N ALA A 23 -1.61 13.45 -3.68
CA ALA A 23 -0.54 14.42 -3.42
C ALA A 23 -0.02 15.06 -4.72
N THR A 24 0.06 14.26 -5.79
CA THR A 24 0.48 14.74 -7.11
C THR A 24 -0.52 15.73 -7.71
N CYS A 25 -1.82 15.44 -7.60
CA CYS A 25 -2.87 16.36 -8.06
C CYS A 25 -2.87 17.66 -7.25
N PHE A 26 -2.67 17.60 -5.93
CA PHE A 26 -2.58 18.81 -5.10
C PHE A 26 -1.41 19.70 -5.53
N GLU A 27 -0.22 19.10 -5.72
CA GLU A 27 0.96 19.84 -6.17
C GLU A 27 0.73 20.50 -7.54
N LEU A 28 0.20 19.74 -8.52
CA LEU A 28 -0.07 20.26 -9.86
C LEU A 28 -1.15 21.35 -9.86
N ALA A 29 -2.07 21.34 -8.90
CA ALA A 29 -3.12 22.34 -8.76
C ALA A 29 -2.70 23.54 -7.88
N GLY A 30 -1.52 23.53 -7.29
CA GLY A 30 -1.07 24.53 -6.32
C GLY A 30 -1.90 24.54 -5.03
N VAL A 31 -2.45 23.39 -4.65
CA VAL A 31 -3.30 23.23 -3.46
C VAL A 31 -2.50 22.56 -2.34
N THR A 32 -2.49 23.17 -1.18
CA THR A 32 -1.91 22.55 0.01
C THR A 32 -2.91 21.64 0.69
N ALA A 33 -2.53 20.38 0.95
CA ALA A 33 -3.35 19.45 1.72
C ALA A 33 -3.57 19.98 3.14
N ARG A 34 -4.85 19.96 3.59
CA ARG A 34 -5.24 20.42 4.94
C ARG A 34 -5.49 19.26 5.91
N HIS A 35 -5.00 18.07 5.58
CA HIS A 35 -5.14 16.87 6.40
C HIS A 35 -3.86 16.07 6.35
N THR A 36 -3.63 15.24 7.37
CA THR A 36 -2.50 14.32 7.40
C THR A 36 -2.68 13.25 6.32
N HIS A 37 -1.63 12.96 5.57
CA HIS A 37 -1.60 11.88 4.59
C HIS A 37 -0.19 11.30 4.45
N PHE A 38 -0.09 10.08 3.92
CA PHE A 38 1.16 9.36 3.69
C PHE A 38 1.54 9.31 2.19
N ALA A 39 0.79 10.02 1.35
CA ALA A 39 1.02 10.09 -0.07
C ALA A 39 2.32 10.85 -0.39
N ARG A 40 3.04 10.40 -1.42
CA ARG A 40 4.21 11.09 -1.97
C ARG A 40 3.84 11.74 -3.30
N CYS A 41 4.27 12.97 -3.49
CA CYS A 41 4.11 13.66 -4.78
C CYS A 41 5.00 13.00 -5.84
N LEU A 42 4.43 12.73 -7.02
CA LEU A 42 5.12 12.13 -8.16
C LEU A 42 5.55 13.17 -9.22
N VAL A 43 5.37 14.47 -8.97
CA VAL A 43 5.77 15.52 -9.92
C VAL A 43 7.24 15.41 -10.33
N PRO A 44 8.21 15.17 -9.41
CA PRO A 44 9.61 15.00 -9.82
C PRO A 44 9.81 13.87 -10.83
N GLN A 45 9.05 12.77 -10.72
CA GLN A 45 9.14 11.65 -11.66
C GLN A 45 8.53 12.00 -13.03
N LEU A 46 7.58 12.95 -13.09
CA LEU A 46 7.04 13.44 -14.36
C LEU A 46 8.08 14.25 -15.14
N ASP A 47 9.05 14.83 -14.44
CA ASP A 47 10.17 15.58 -15.03
C ASP A 47 11.41 14.68 -15.30
N GLY A 48 11.25 13.35 -15.14
CA GLY A 48 12.31 12.38 -15.43
C GLY A 48 13.22 12.02 -14.25
N THR A 49 12.96 12.53 -13.05
CA THR A 49 13.71 12.11 -11.86
C THR A 49 13.43 10.63 -11.57
N PRO A 50 14.44 9.79 -11.30
CA PRO A 50 14.24 8.40 -10.93
C PRO A 50 13.35 8.26 -9.70
N GLY A 51 12.54 7.21 -9.65
CA GLY A 51 11.82 6.83 -8.44
C GLY A 51 12.78 6.36 -7.34
N ASP A 52 12.32 6.41 -6.09
CA ASP A 52 13.06 5.90 -4.94
C ASP A 52 13.15 4.35 -5.02
N PRO A 53 14.35 3.77 -5.23
CA PRO A 53 14.52 2.32 -5.37
C PRO A 53 14.26 1.56 -4.06
N HIS A 54 14.34 2.24 -2.93
CA HIS A 54 14.13 1.66 -1.60
C HIS A 54 12.71 1.83 -1.08
N ARG A 55 11.84 2.47 -1.87
CA ARG A 55 10.46 2.66 -1.47
C ARG A 55 9.72 1.34 -1.39
N ALA A 56 9.01 1.15 -0.27
CA ALA A 56 8.03 0.08 -0.13
C ALA A 56 6.61 0.60 -0.35
N GLY A 57 5.76 -0.27 -0.92
CA GLY A 57 4.33 -0.09 -0.95
C GLY A 57 3.66 -1.01 0.06
N PHE A 58 2.56 -0.55 0.66
CA PHE A 58 1.80 -1.30 1.65
C PHE A 58 0.33 -1.38 1.24
N VAL A 59 -0.27 -2.53 1.49
CA VAL A 59 -1.70 -2.75 1.28
C VAL A 59 -2.25 -3.51 2.47
N GLU A 60 -3.33 -3.02 3.02
CA GLU A 60 -4.12 -3.71 4.03
C GLU A 60 -5.44 -4.15 3.43
N GLY A 61 -5.93 -5.30 3.85
CA GLY A 61 -7.20 -5.82 3.38
C GLY A 61 -7.65 -7.05 4.14
N GLY A 62 -8.74 -7.65 3.64
CA GLY A 62 -9.34 -8.81 4.26
C GLY A 62 -10.28 -8.47 5.40
N TYR A 63 -10.88 -9.50 5.94
CA TYR A 63 -11.94 -9.43 6.94
C TYR A 63 -11.65 -10.35 8.11
N ASN A 64 -12.28 -10.10 9.23
CA ASN A 64 -12.40 -11.10 10.27
C ASN A 64 -13.48 -12.09 9.83
N VAL A 65 -13.12 -13.35 9.67
CA VAL A 65 -14.02 -14.42 9.16
C VAL A 65 -15.25 -14.66 10.04
N HIS A 66 -15.27 -14.10 11.26
CA HIS A 66 -16.42 -14.17 12.16
C HIS A 66 -17.41 -13.01 11.98
N GLU A 67 -17.09 -12.03 11.14
CA GLU A 67 -17.98 -10.92 10.82
C GLU A 67 -18.96 -11.37 9.70
N PRO A 68 -20.28 -11.44 9.96
CA PRO A 68 -21.24 -11.96 8.98
C PRO A 68 -21.30 -11.14 7.69
N GLU A 69 -20.93 -9.86 7.75
CA GLU A 69 -20.93 -8.93 6.61
C GLU A 69 -19.78 -9.19 5.64
N CYS A 70 -18.77 -9.98 6.04
CA CYS A 70 -17.59 -10.23 5.19
C CYS A 70 -17.88 -11.21 4.03
N PHE A 71 -18.98 -11.96 4.11
CA PHE A 71 -19.37 -12.89 3.07
C PHE A 71 -20.43 -12.27 2.15
N GLU A 72 -20.12 -12.20 0.87
CA GLU A 72 -21.09 -11.79 -0.14
C GLU A 72 -22.10 -12.93 -0.37
N ASN A 73 -23.23 -12.88 0.33
CA ASN A 73 -24.30 -13.89 0.28
C ASN A 73 -25.27 -13.67 -0.88
N LEU A 74 -24.80 -13.26 -2.03
CA LEU A 74 -25.65 -13.16 -3.20
C LEU A 74 -25.82 -14.53 -3.84
N PRO A 75 -27.07 -14.96 -4.16
CA PRO A 75 -27.31 -16.17 -4.93
C PRO A 75 -26.88 -15.92 -6.37
N LEU A 76 -25.58 -15.99 -6.63
CA LEU A 76 -25.07 -15.82 -7.98
C LEU A 76 -25.19 -17.11 -8.75
N LYS A 77 -25.66 -16.98 -9.99
CA LYS A 77 -25.64 -18.07 -10.96
C LYS A 77 -24.18 -18.38 -11.36
N PRO A 78 -23.87 -19.65 -11.72
CA PRO A 78 -22.51 -20.03 -12.14
C PRO A 78 -21.93 -19.18 -13.29
N GLU A 79 -22.79 -18.62 -14.12
CA GLU A 79 -22.40 -17.77 -15.26
C GLU A 79 -22.03 -16.34 -14.85
N HIS A 80 -22.26 -15.95 -13.59
CA HIS A 80 -21.96 -14.61 -13.14
C HIS A 80 -20.45 -14.41 -12.95
N ILE A 81 -19.93 -13.27 -13.39
CA ILE A 81 -18.48 -12.97 -13.37
C ILE A 81 -17.86 -13.09 -11.97
N TYR A 82 -18.61 -12.80 -10.91
CA TYR A 82 -18.14 -12.91 -9.52
C TYR A 82 -18.37 -14.27 -8.88
N TYR A 83 -19.03 -15.21 -9.58
CA TYR A 83 -19.34 -16.53 -9.01
C TYR A 83 -18.09 -17.29 -8.53
N PRO A 84 -16.97 -17.36 -9.30
CA PRO A 84 -15.78 -18.08 -8.84
C PRO A 84 -15.21 -17.50 -7.53
N LYS A 85 -15.19 -16.16 -7.40
CA LYS A 85 -14.73 -15.47 -6.19
C LYS A 85 -15.62 -15.82 -4.99
N ILE A 86 -16.94 -15.67 -5.13
CA ILE A 86 -17.88 -15.89 -4.04
C ILE A 86 -17.89 -17.36 -3.60
N ARG A 87 -17.83 -18.28 -4.56
CA ARG A 87 -17.73 -19.70 -4.26
C ARG A 87 -16.46 -19.99 -3.45
N LEU A 88 -15.30 -19.47 -3.87
CA LEU A 88 -14.05 -19.67 -3.19
C LEU A 88 -14.08 -19.11 -1.75
N GLN A 89 -14.64 -17.93 -1.55
CA GLN A 89 -14.79 -17.32 -0.22
C GLN A 89 -15.63 -18.20 0.72
N ASN A 90 -16.67 -18.83 0.23
CA ASN A 90 -17.53 -19.70 1.04
C ASN A 90 -16.91 -21.08 1.27
N GLU A 91 -16.20 -21.63 0.30
CA GLU A 91 -15.52 -22.94 0.42
C GLU A 91 -14.22 -22.87 1.21
N GLN A 92 -13.53 -21.74 1.16
CA GLN A 92 -12.22 -21.50 1.77
C GLN A 92 -12.18 -20.11 2.45
N PRO A 93 -12.81 -19.96 3.63
CA PRO A 93 -12.88 -18.67 4.33
C PRO A 93 -11.52 -18.03 4.63
N GLU A 94 -10.48 -18.84 4.76
CA GLU A 94 -9.10 -18.37 4.96
C GLU A 94 -8.58 -17.48 3.81
N THR A 95 -9.21 -17.51 2.64
CA THR A 95 -8.83 -16.67 1.50
C THR A 95 -9.21 -15.19 1.67
N ILE A 96 -10.11 -14.90 2.59
CA ILE A 96 -10.58 -13.52 2.87
C ILE A 96 -10.08 -12.96 4.19
N THR A 97 -9.23 -13.70 4.92
CA THR A 97 -8.69 -13.26 6.20
C THR A 97 -7.91 -11.96 6.08
N ARG A 98 -7.82 -11.23 7.19
CA ARG A 98 -7.02 -10.02 7.26
C ARG A 98 -5.59 -10.28 6.81
N ALA A 99 -5.07 -9.36 6.00
CA ALA A 99 -3.73 -9.43 5.48
C ALA A 99 -3.11 -8.04 5.40
N THR A 100 -1.81 -7.97 5.69
CA THR A 100 -0.99 -6.81 5.36
C THR A 100 0.10 -7.22 4.39
N MET A 101 0.19 -6.55 3.27
CA MET A 101 1.21 -6.76 2.25
C MET A 101 2.20 -5.62 2.25
N MET A 102 3.48 -5.96 2.15
CA MET A 102 4.57 -5.05 1.83
C MET A 102 5.24 -5.51 0.53
N ARG A 103 5.45 -4.57 -0.39
CA ARG A 103 6.17 -4.83 -1.65
C ARG A 103 7.28 -3.81 -1.85
N THR A 104 8.44 -4.29 -2.22
CA THR A 104 9.56 -3.52 -2.76
C THR A 104 9.74 -3.87 -4.24
N THR A 105 10.79 -3.35 -4.88
CA THR A 105 11.20 -3.78 -6.23
C THR A 105 11.77 -5.19 -6.26
N GLU A 106 12.23 -5.70 -5.12
CA GLU A 106 12.93 -6.99 -5.01
C GLU A 106 12.08 -8.10 -4.42
N CYS A 107 11.24 -7.78 -3.44
CA CYS A 107 10.50 -8.78 -2.68
C CYS A 107 9.07 -8.33 -2.38
N LYS A 108 8.22 -9.33 -2.13
CA LYS A 108 6.87 -9.14 -1.62
C LYS A 108 6.65 -10.05 -0.40
N LEU A 109 6.09 -9.46 0.65
CA LEU A 109 5.68 -10.16 1.86
C LEU A 109 4.17 -9.95 2.06
N VAL A 110 3.44 -11.02 2.35
CA VAL A 110 2.03 -10.96 2.77
C VAL A 110 1.91 -11.68 4.10
N LEU A 111 1.49 -10.96 5.12
CA LEU A 111 1.25 -11.51 6.45
C LEU A 111 -0.24 -11.74 6.64
N ARG A 112 -0.60 -12.96 7.05
CA ARG A 112 -1.96 -13.36 7.41
C ARG A 112 -1.93 -14.08 8.77
N PRO A 113 -2.48 -13.48 9.84
CA PRO A 113 -2.53 -14.12 11.15
C PRO A 113 -3.31 -15.45 11.13
N ASP A 114 -4.42 -15.47 10.39
CA ASP A 114 -5.37 -16.59 10.33
C ASP A 114 -5.32 -17.35 8.99
N GLY A 115 -4.19 -17.31 8.30
CA GLY A 115 -4.03 -17.96 7.00
C GLY A 115 -2.58 -18.20 6.62
N VAL A 116 -2.36 -18.51 5.36
CA VAL A 116 -1.02 -18.76 4.84
C VAL A 116 -0.33 -17.45 4.51
N SER A 117 0.74 -17.11 5.26
CA SER A 117 1.61 -15.99 4.91
C SER A 117 2.49 -16.33 3.71
N GLU A 118 2.88 -15.30 2.97
CA GLU A 118 3.59 -15.48 1.71
C GLU A 118 4.83 -14.59 1.65
N PHE A 119 5.89 -15.12 1.03
CA PHE A 119 7.09 -14.36 0.68
C PHE A 119 7.54 -14.72 -0.73
N TYR A 120 7.83 -13.71 -1.55
CA TYR A 120 8.27 -13.89 -2.92
C TYR A 120 9.54 -13.09 -3.20
N ASP A 121 10.52 -13.73 -3.82
CA ASP A 121 11.69 -13.08 -4.40
C ASP A 121 11.36 -12.68 -5.85
N LEU A 122 10.99 -11.42 -6.06
CA LEU A 122 10.51 -10.92 -7.35
C LEU A 122 11.60 -10.85 -8.43
N GLN A 123 12.86 -10.98 -8.04
CA GLN A 123 13.96 -11.05 -9.00
C GLN A 123 14.09 -12.44 -9.62
N ARG A 124 13.81 -13.48 -8.84
CA ARG A 124 13.83 -14.88 -9.29
C ARG A 124 12.48 -15.32 -9.82
N ASP A 125 11.42 -14.89 -9.18
CA ASP A 125 10.05 -15.27 -9.45
C ASP A 125 9.15 -14.02 -9.60
N PRO A 126 9.27 -13.27 -10.71
CA PRO A 126 8.47 -12.08 -10.96
C PRO A 126 6.96 -12.38 -11.12
N ARG A 127 6.59 -13.65 -11.27
CA ARG A 127 5.21 -14.10 -11.42
C ARG A 127 4.60 -14.58 -10.10
N GLU A 128 5.38 -14.59 -9.01
CA GLU A 128 4.88 -14.96 -7.68
C GLU A 128 4.26 -16.38 -7.64
N LEU A 129 4.93 -17.36 -8.27
CA LEU A 129 4.43 -18.73 -8.38
C LEU A 129 4.94 -19.63 -7.24
N GLU A 130 6.05 -19.26 -6.60
CA GLU A 130 6.70 -20.04 -5.56
C GLU A 130 6.69 -19.26 -4.23
N ASN A 131 5.83 -19.67 -3.29
CA ASN A 131 5.83 -19.12 -1.95
C ASN A 131 7.02 -19.67 -1.15
N VAL A 132 7.99 -18.81 -0.86
CA VAL A 132 9.21 -19.16 -0.10
C VAL A 132 9.17 -18.65 1.35
N PHE A 133 7.98 -18.37 1.89
CA PHE A 133 7.81 -17.96 3.27
C PHE A 133 8.37 -19.02 4.23
N GLY A 134 9.17 -18.58 5.20
CA GLY A 134 9.82 -19.48 6.17
C GLY A 134 11.04 -20.23 5.64
N HIS A 135 11.39 -20.09 4.36
CA HIS A 135 12.60 -20.74 3.84
C HIS A 135 13.86 -20.06 4.41
N HIS A 136 14.78 -20.87 4.94
CA HIS A 136 15.96 -20.39 5.68
C HIS A 136 16.84 -19.40 4.90
N THR A 137 16.97 -19.57 3.58
CA THR A 137 17.74 -18.66 2.71
C THR A 137 17.21 -17.21 2.76
N TYR A 138 15.92 -17.04 2.99
CA TYR A 138 15.27 -15.73 3.01
C TYR A 138 15.00 -15.20 4.41
N ALA A 139 15.39 -15.94 5.47
CA ALA A 139 15.02 -15.62 6.85
C ALA A 139 15.37 -14.18 7.28
N ALA A 140 16.58 -13.72 6.97
CA ALA A 140 17.02 -12.36 7.34
C ALA A 140 16.21 -11.28 6.59
N ARG A 141 15.97 -11.48 5.27
CA ARG A 141 15.20 -10.54 4.45
C ARG A 141 13.72 -10.52 4.86
N GLN A 142 13.15 -11.69 5.12
CA GLN A 142 11.79 -11.81 5.63
C GLN A 142 11.63 -11.10 6.98
N ALA A 143 12.55 -11.31 7.94
CA ALA A 143 12.51 -10.64 9.24
C ALA A 143 12.61 -9.12 9.13
N ALA A 144 13.47 -8.60 8.24
CA ALA A 144 13.57 -7.17 7.99
C ALA A 144 12.26 -6.58 7.43
N MET A 145 11.60 -7.29 6.51
CA MET A 145 10.31 -6.86 5.97
C MET A 145 9.18 -6.95 7.01
N GLN A 146 9.17 -7.97 7.84
CA GLN A 146 8.21 -8.07 8.96
C GLN A 146 8.37 -6.89 9.94
N GLN A 147 9.61 -6.52 10.28
CA GLN A 147 9.87 -5.35 11.10
C GLN A 147 9.38 -4.07 10.42
N ALA A 148 9.62 -3.91 9.11
CA ALA A 148 9.16 -2.75 8.36
C ALA A 148 7.62 -2.65 8.30
N VAL A 149 6.91 -3.77 8.22
CA VAL A 149 5.44 -3.80 8.33
C VAL A 149 4.98 -3.36 9.71
N LEU A 150 5.63 -3.83 10.78
CA LEU A 150 5.31 -3.41 12.14
C LEU A 150 5.55 -1.91 12.34
N ASP A 151 6.68 -1.40 11.88
CA ASP A 151 7.02 0.02 11.96
C ASP A 151 6.01 0.88 11.18
N TRP A 152 5.60 0.42 10.01
CA TRP A 152 4.60 1.08 9.20
C TRP A 152 3.25 1.11 9.91
N ASN A 153 2.79 -0.03 10.45
CA ASN A 153 1.55 -0.11 11.23
C ASN A 153 1.55 0.87 12.40
N ILE A 154 2.62 0.89 13.21
CA ILE A 154 2.74 1.80 14.36
C ILE A 154 2.66 3.27 13.93
N ARG A 155 3.23 3.61 12.77
CA ARG A 155 3.26 4.99 12.26
C ARG A 155 1.94 5.43 11.62
N THR A 156 1.13 4.50 11.13
CA THR A 156 -0.07 4.81 10.34
C THR A 156 -1.38 4.49 11.06
N SER A 157 -1.35 3.64 12.08
CA SER A 157 -2.53 3.33 12.91
C SER A 157 -2.94 4.54 13.75
N ASP A 158 -4.24 4.71 13.91
CA ASP A 158 -4.87 5.77 14.74
C ASP A 158 -4.46 7.21 14.38
N VAL A 159 -3.89 7.42 13.22
CA VAL A 159 -3.65 8.77 12.74
C VAL A 159 -4.98 9.39 12.31
N THR A 160 -5.54 10.20 13.21
CA THR A 160 -6.73 10.98 12.87
C THR A 160 -6.35 12.02 11.81
N PRO A 161 -7.04 12.10 10.68
CA PRO A 161 -6.86 13.18 9.74
C PRO A 161 -7.33 14.48 10.39
N HIS A 162 -6.43 15.17 11.05
CA HIS A 162 -6.72 16.50 11.58
C HIS A 162 -6.84 17.44 10.38
N GLY A 163 -8.08 17.79 10.03
CA GLY A 163 -8.31 19.00 9.28
C GLY A 163 -7.75 20.15 10.12
N LEU A 164 -6.77 20.87 9.60
CA LEU A 164 -6.31 22.11 10.25
C LEU A 164 -7.51 23.01 10.38
N LYS A 165 -8.06 23.09 11.59
CA LYS A 165 -9.13 24.01 11.97
C LYS A 165 -8.54 25.36 11.82
N ASP A 166 -8.17 26.13 11.32
CA ASP A 166 -7.55 27.44 11.19
C ASP A 166 -6.03 27.41 11.55
N GLU A 167 -5.20 27.86 10.63
CA GLU A 167 -3.75 28.00 10.87
C GLU A 167 -3.43 28.87 12.10
N ARG A 168 -4.42 29.64 12.57
CA ARG A 168 -4.34 30.50 13.75
C ARG A 168 -4.43 29.73 15.07
N ASP A 169 -4.97 28.52 15.06
CA ASP A 169 -5.25 27.73 16.28
C ASP A 169 -4.19 26.66 16.58
N MET A 170 -3.19 26.49 15.69
CA MET A 170 -2.10 25.56 15.93
C MET A 170 -0.81 26.31 16.31
N PRO A 171 -0.19 25.96 17.44
CA PRO A 171 1.14 26.48 17.75
C PRO A 171 2.12 26.15 16.63
N ARG A 172 2.85 27.15 16.13
CA ARG A 172 3.77 27.03 14.98
C ARG A 172 4.87 25.98 15.17
N ASP A 173 5.23 25.67 16.40
CA ASP A 173 6.19 24.64 16.80
C ASP A 173 5.66 23.22 16.57
N LYS A 174 4.35 22.98 16.63
CA LYS A 174 3.76 21.68 16.34
C LYS A 174 3.59 21.39 14.85
N LEU A 175 3.48 22.42 14.01
CA LEU A 175 3.41 22.27 12.55
C LEU A 175 4.73 21.72 11.94
N ARG A 176 5.88 21.93 12.60
CA ARG A 176 7.17 21.41 12.13
C ARG A 176 7.33 19.91 12.25
N VAL A 177 6.57 19.25 13.10
CA VAL A 177 6.65 17.80 13.31
C VAL A 177 5.90 17.04 12.22
N LEU A 178 4.94 17.68 11.54
CA LEU A 178 4.09 17.07 10.52
C LEU A 178 4.56 17.36 9.08
N ALA A 179 5.52 18.26 8.91
CA ALA A 179 6.11 18.51 7.60
C ALA A 179 7.02 17.32 7.21
N PRO A 180 6.90 16.76 6.00
CA PRO A 180 7.84 15.75 5.55
C PRO A 180 9.25 16.34 5.60
N GLN A 181 10.17 15.66 6.29
CA GLN A 181 11.57 16.04 6.26
C GLN A 181 12.03 15.97 4.80
N LYS A 182 12.42 17.13 4.26
CA LYS A 182 13.10 17.21 2.97
C LYS A 182 14.45 16.52 3.15
N THR A 183 14.56 15.29 2.69
CA THR A 183 15.84 14.64 2.37
C THR A 183 16.09 14.80 0.89
#